data_59e0ca2ef926b03bdb88e0a29e9ad433
#
_entry.id   59e0ca2ef926b03bdb88e0a29e9ad433
#
_cell.length_a   1.000
_cell.length_b   1.000
_cell.length_c   1.000
_cell.angle_alpha   90.00
_cell.angle_beta   90.00
_cell.angle_gamma   90.00
#
_symmetry.space_group_name_H-M   'P 1'
#
loop_
_entity.id
_entity.type
_entity.pdbx_description
1 polymer ?
#
loop_
_entity_poly.entity_id
_entity_poly.type
_entity_poly.pdbx_seq_one_letter_code
_entity_poly.pdbx_strand_id
1 'polypeptide(L)'
;TPESSLQIVNSALMVKSEDESLSTVDVAKIDLYSGRVTLNKAGAPLTYIKKNGRVIAKEMPSLPAGILNNIKFSTDTVNLTTGDMVVMVSDGVLSGNEKWLENLIRTWNKGSTQELAQAVVAEAIKHRNDGHDDDVTVLAVKLTDNE
;
A
#
# COMPACT_ATOMS: atom_id res chain seq x y z
N THR A 1 15.91 -9.51 -7.08
CA THR A 1 15.32 -8.18 -6.74
C THR A 1 13.82 -8.28 -6.67
N PRO A 2 13.12 -7.39 -5.95
CA PRO A 2 11.64 -7.36 -5.94
C PRO A 2 11.05 -7.25 -7.34
N GLU A 3 11.66 -6.47 -8.22
CA GLU A 3 11.24 -6.30 -9.61
C GLU A 3 11.32 -7.62 -10.39
N SER A 4 12.39 -8.39 -10.23
CA SER A 4 12.52 -9.70 -10.88
C SER A 4 11.45 -10.68 -10.39
N SER A 5 11.14 -10.69 -9.09
CA SER A 5 10.08 -11.53 -8.52
C SER A 5 8.70 -11.14 -9.06
N LEU A 6 8.43 -9.85 -9.17
CA LEU A 6 7.17 -9.33 -9.73
C LEU A 6 7.03 -9.67 -11.23
N GLN A 7 8.13 -9.67 -12.00
CA GLN A 7 8.11 -10.12 -13.41
C GLN A 7 7.76 -11.60 -13.53
N ILE A 8 8.24 -12.44 -12.62
CA ILE A 8 7.88 -13.86 -12.57
C ILE A 8 6.39 -14.03 -12.27
N VAL A 9 5.87 -13.29 -11.29
CA VAL A 9 4.44 -13.30 -10.95
C VAL A 9 3.59 -12.86 -12.15
N ASN A 10 3.97 -11.77 -12.80
CA ASN A 10 3.27 -11.29 -13.99
C ASN A 10 3.25 -12.34 -15.10
N SER A 11 4.41 -12.97 -15.38
CA SER A 11 4.49 -14.03 -16.38
C SER A 11 3.63 -15.24 -16.04
N ALA A 12 3.58 -15.64 -14.77
CA ALA A 12 2.75 -16.74 -14.31
C ALA A 12 1.25 -16.45 -14.46
N LEU A 13 0.83 -15.23 -14.16
CA LEU A 13 -0.55 -14.78 -14.35
C LEU A 13 -0.95 -14.80 -15.84
N MET A 14 -0.05 -14.34 -16.71
CA MET A 14 -0.27 -14.35 -18.18
C MET A 14 -0.46 -15.75 -18.75
N VAL A 15 0.28 -16.75 -18.24
CA VAL A 15 0.18 -18.14 -18.72
C VAL A 15 -1.09 -18.83 -18.24
N LYS A 16 -1.59 -18.47 -17.05
CA LYS A 16 -2.72 -19.14 -16.40
C LYS A 16 -4.09 -18.70 -16.94
N SER A 17 -4.16 -17.59 -17.65
CA SER A 17 -5.43 -16.97 -18.02
C SER A 17 -5.96 -17.45 -19.36
N GLU A 18 -6.81 -18.49 -19.33
CA GLU A 18 -7.90 -18.60 -20.32
C GLU A 18 -9.02 -17.57 -20.04
N ASP A 19 -9.12 -17.09 -18.78
CA ASP A 19 -9.92 -15.96 -18.34
C ASP A 19 -8.99 -14.89 -17.76
N GLU A 20 -9.21 -13.61 -18.08
CA GLU A 20 -8.42 -12.46 -17.69
C GLU A 20 -8.18 -12.37 -16.17
N SER A 21 -7.14 -13.04 -15.68
CA SER A 21 -6.75 -13.02 -14.27
C SER A 21 -5.85 -11.81 -14.02
N LEU A 22 -6.45 -10.66 -13.72
CA LEU A 22 -5.73 -9.46 -13.31
C LEU A 22 -5.50 -9.46 -11.82
N SER A 23 -4.33 -9.00 -11.39
CA SER A 23 -4.04 -8.83 -9.97
C SER A 23 -3.35 -7.50 -9.71
N THR A 24 -3.76 -6.82 -8.66
CA THR A 24 -3.00 -5.70 -8.11
C THR A 24 -1.92 -6.23 -7.19
N VAL A 25 -0.73 -5.64 -7.28
CA VAL A 25 0.42 -6.02 -6.43
C VAL A 25 1.03 -4.77 -5.84
N ASP A 26 1.18 -4.78 -4.54
CA ASP A 26 1.81 -3.70 -3.78
C ASP A 26 2.87 -4.27 -2.84
N VAL A 27 4.13 -3.90 -3.05
CA VAL A 27 5.25 -4.42 -2.28
C VAL A 27 6.07 -3.28 -1.71
N ALA A 28 6.26 -3.30 -0.40
CA ALA A 28 7.21 -2.45 0.30
C ALA A 28 8.37 -3.28 0.83
N LYS A 29 9.58 -3.03 0.32
CA LYS A 29 10.82 -3.59 0.87
C LYS A 29 11.44 -2.58 1.81
N ILE A 30 11.64 -2.96 3.06
CA ILE A 30 12.22 -2.11 4.10
C ILE A 30 13.59 -2.64 4.48
N ASP A 31 14.60 -1.81 4.34
CA ASP A 31 15.95 -2.07 4.87
C ASP A 31 15.98 -1.55 6.31
N LEU A 32 16.08 -2.47 7.26
CA LEU A 32 16.03 -2.15 8.69
C LEU A 32 17.28 -1.41 9.20
N TYR A 33 18.39 -1.48 8.48
CA TYR A 33 19.61 -0.76 8.86
C TYR A 33 19.59 0.70 8.43
N SER A 34 19.12 0.95 7.21
CA SER A 34 19.14 2.30 6.62
C SER A 34 17.79 3.03 6.73
N GLY A 35 16.70 2.32 7.07
CA GLY A 35 15.34 2.85 7.01
C GLY A 35 14.85 3.09 5.58
N ARG A 36 15.57 2.62 4.55
CA ARG A 36 15.16 2.77 3.15
C ARG A 36 13.98 1.87 2.86
N VAL A 37 12.90 2.46 2.37
CA VAL A 37 11.73 1.75 1.84
C VAL A 37 11.70 1.88 0.33
N THR A 38 11.65 0.75 -0.37
CA THR A 38 11.42 0.69 -1.82
C THR A 38 10.02 0.18 -2.06
N LEU A 39 9.19 0.98 -2.70
CA LEU A 39 7.83 0.65 -3.10
C LEU A 39 7.83 0.15 -4.54
N ASN A 40 7.14 -0.96 -4.81
CA ASN A 40 6.93 -1.48 -6.15
C ASN A 40 5.45 -1.81 -6.32
N LYS A 41 4.81 -1.22 -7.33
CA LYS A 41 3.38 -1.33 -7.54
C LYS A 41 3.03 -1.78 -8.95
N ALA A 42 1.98 -2.60 -9.02
CA ALA A 42 1.28 -2.94 -10.26
C ALA A 42 -0.23 -2.79 -10.03
N GLY A 43 -0.83 -1.71 -10.54
CA GLY A 43 -2.26 -1.41 -10.38
C GLY A 43 -2.74 -1.18 -8.96
N ALA A 44 -1.82 -1.08 -8.00
CA ALA A 44 -2.16 -0.93 -6.59
C ALA A 44 -2.46 0.53 -6.23
N PRO A 45 -3.30 0.78 -5.21
CA PRO A 45 -3.69 2.11 -4.79
C PRO A 45 -2.58 2.88 -4.07
N LEU A 46 -2.91 4.03 -3.52
CA LEU A 46 -2.01 4.92 -2.79
C LEU A 46 -1.33 4.22 -1.61
N THR A 47 -0.06 4.56 -1.38
CA THR A 47 0.65 4.27 -0.13
C THR A 47 0.86 5.57 0.65
N TYR A 48 0.53 5.55 1.92
CA TYR A 48 0.69 6.70 2.80
C TYR A 48 1.96 6.59 3.61
N ILE A 49 2.77 7.63 3.59
CA ILE A 49 3.99 7.73 4.39
C ILE A 49 3.78 8.82 5.42
N LYS A 50 3.85 8.46 6.71
CA LYS A 50 3.91 9.44 7.79
C LYS A 50 5.35 9.66 8.19
N LYS A 51 5.84 10.86 7.96
CA LYS A 51 7.20 11.28 8.26
C LYS A 51 7.21 12.62 8.99
N ASN A 52 7.87 12.68 10.16
CA ASN A 52 7.94 13.89 10.98
C ASN A 52 6.55 14.54 11.19
N GLY A 53 5.52 13.73 11.48
CA GLY A 53 4.15 14.20 11.70
C GLY A 53 3.39 14.66 10.46
N ARG A 54 3.99 14.58 9.28
CA ARG A 54 3.36 14.87 7.99
C ARG A 54 3.01 13.57 7.27
N VAL A 55 1.88 13.57 6.57
CA VAL A 55 1.46 12.45 5.72
C VAL A 55 1.66 12.82 4.26
N ILE A 56 2.29 11.93 3.52
CA ILE A 56 2.48 12.02 2.08
C ILE A 56 1.76 10.83 1.45
N ALA A 57 0.80 11.08 0.57
CA ALA A 57 0.18 10.05 -0.25
C ALA A 57 1.03 9.85 -1.50
N LYS A 58 1.56 8.63 -1.66
CA LYS A 58 2.35 8.23 -2.82
C LYS A 58 1.43 7.60 -3.86
N GLU A 59 1.15 8.36 -4.90
CA GLU A 59 0.47 7.87 -6.08
C GLU A 59 1.51 7.34 -7.08
N MET A 60 1.35 6.08 -7.48
CA MET A 60 2.27 5.41 -8.39
C MET A 60 1.47 4.72 -9.51
N PRO A 61 1.06 5.48 -10.54
CA PRO A 61 0.26 4.94 -11.63
C PRO A 61 0.95 3.76 -12.32
N SER A 62 0.26 2.64 -12.41
CA SER A 62 0.75 1.42 -13.06
C SER A 62 -0.42 0.52 -13.45
N LEU A 63 -0.18 -0.35 -14.41
CA LEU A 63 -1.17 -1.35 -14.80
C LEU A 63 -1.14 -2.55 -13.84
N PRO A 64 -2.29 -3.22 -13.63
CA PRO A 64 -2.33 -4.50 -12.91
C PRO A 64 -1.43 -5.57 -13.55
N ALA A 65 -0.91 -6.47 -12.72
CA ALA A 65 -0.19 -7.64 -13.21
C ALA A 65 -1.13 -8.59 -13.95
N GLY A 66 -0.63 -9.22 -15.00
CA GLY A 66 -1.40 -10.15 -15.86
C GLY A 66 -2.06 -9.49 -17.06
N ILE A 67 -1.98 -8.16 -17.22
CA ILE A 67 -2.62 -7.44 -18.34
C ILE A 67 -1.78 -7.45 -19.61
N LEU A 68 -0.47 -7.33 -19.48
CA LEU A 68 0.51 -7.23 -20.57
C LEU A 68 1.77 -8.05 -20.28
N ASN A 69 2.38 -8.58 -21.33
CA ASN A 69 3.76 -9.08 -21.22
C ASN A 69 4.71 -7.93 -20.94
N ASN A 70 5.72 -8.18 -20.09
CA ASN A 70 6.75 -7.19 -19.72
C ASN A 70 6.20 -5.88 -19.15
N ILE A 71 5.28 -5.98 -18.20
CA ILE A 71 4.78 -4.83 -17.44
C ILE A 71 5.95 -4.09 -16.77
N LYS A 72 5.92 -2.77 -16.82
CA LYS A 72 6.79 -1.93 -15.99
C LYS A 72 6.09 -1.67 -14.66
N PHE A 73 6.71 -2.13 -13.58
CA PHE A 73 6.26 -1.78 -12.23
C PHE A 73 6.70 -0.35 -11.90
N SER A 74 5.80 0.41 -11.29
CA SER A 74 6.17 1.70 -10.73
C SER A 74 7.02 1.47 -9.49
N THR A 75 8.16 2.14 -9.41
CA THR A 75 9.10 2.04 -8.29
C THR A 75 9.37 3.41 -7.72
N ASP A 76 9.27 3.55 -6.40
CA ASP A 76 9.64 4.78 -5.68
C ASP A 76 10.40 4.39 -4.39
N THR A 77 11.18 5.32 -3.87
CA THR A 77 12.00 5.10 -2.68
C THR A 77 11.80 6.24 -1.69
N VAL A 78 11.66 5.88 -0.41
CA VAL A 78 11.61 6.84 0.70
C VAL A 78 12.52 6.38 1.83
N ASN A 79 13.16 7.30 2.53
CA ASN A 79 13.93 6.99 3.73
C ASN A 79 13.11 7.32 4.98
N LEU A 80 12.91 6.31 5.83
CA LEU A 80 12.26 6.45 7.13
C LEU A 80 13.29 6.62 8.23
N THR A 81 12.88 7.30 9.27
CA THR A 81 13.56 7.36 10.55
C THR A 81 12.65 6.81 11.65
N THR A 82 13.19 6.55 12.82
CA THR A 82 12.43 6.08 13.99
C THR A 82 11.17 6.91 14.21
N GLY A 83 10.05 6.25 14.37
CA GLY A 83 8.74 6.86 14.53
C GLY A 83 7.96 7.09 13.24
N ASP A 84 8.62 7.04 12.08
CA ASP A 84 7.95 7.14 10.79
C ASP A 84 7.15 5.87 10.48
N MET A 85 6.10 6.00 9.66
CA MET A 85 5.19 4.90 9.31
C MET A 85 4.93 4.81 7.83
N VAL A 86 4.67 3.59 7.36
CA VAL A 86 4.11 3.28 6.05
C VAL A 86 2.73 2.65 6.25
N VAL A 87 1.72 3.13 5.54
CA VAL A 87 0.37 2.55 5.54
C VAL A 87 0.00 2.22 4.11
N MET A 88 -0.25 0.95 3.85
CA MET A 88 -0.70 0.42 2.57
C MET A 88 -2.13 -0.05 2.70
N VAL A 89 -2.93 0.19 1.68
CA VAL A 89 -4.36 -0.12 1.69
C VAL A 89 -4.78 -0.78 0.39
N SER A 90 -5.78 -1.66 0.44
CA SER A 90 -6.46 -2.13 -0.77
C SER A 90 -7.46 -1.08 -1.27
N ASP A 91 -7.90 -1.21 -2.52
CA ASP A 91 -8.86 -0.32 -3.16
C ASP A 91 -10.21 -0.28 -2.43
N GLY A 92 -10.60 -1.34 -1.74
CA GLY A 92 -11.80 -1.38 -0.89
C GLY A 92 -11.80 -0.36 0.28
N VAL A 93 -10.65 0.25 0.61
CA VAL A 93 -10.55 1.36 1.57
C VAL A 93 -10.95 2.69 0.93
N LEU A 94 -10.76 2.82 -0.38
CA LEU A 94 -10.88 4.09 -1.09
C LEU A 94 -12.32 4.35 -1.52
N SER A 95 -12.81 5.56 -1.28
CA SER A 95 -14.16 6.01 -1.60
C SER A 95 -14.21 7.25 -2.51
N GLY A 96 -13.05 7.70 -2.98
CA GLY A 96 -12.90 8.91 -3.83
C GLY A 96 -12.65 10.20 -3.04
N ASN A 97 -12.73 10.17 -1.71
CA ASN A 97 -12.35 11.29 -0.86
C ASN A 97 -11.63 10.77 0.38
N GLU A 98 -10.32 10.59 0.27
CA GLU A 98 -9.48 9.98 1.29
C GLU A 98 -8.88 10.98 2.30
N LYS A 99 -9.39 12.21 2.39
CA LYS A 99 -8.94 13.20 3.39
C LYS A 99 -9.09 12.69 4.82
N TRP A 100 -10.13 11.88 5.08
CA TRP A 100 -10.32 11.26 6.38
C TRP A 100 -9.16 10.31 6.73
N LEU A 101 -8.66 9.55 5.75
CA LEU A 101 -7.57 8.59 5.93
C LEU A 101 -6.25 9.32 6.22
N GLU A 102 -5.92 10.35 5.44
CA GLU A 102 -4.75 11.19 5.71
C GLU A 102 -4.82 11.82 7.10
N ASN A 103 -5.98 12.34 7.50
CA ASN A 103 -6.17 12.93 8.82
C ASN A 103 -6.02 11.90 9.94
N LEU A 104 -6.59 10.71 9.78
CA LEU A 104 -6.49 9.63 10.75
C LEU A 104 -5.02 9.21 10.96
N ILE A 105 -4.29 8.98 9.88
CA ILE A 105 -2.85 8.64 9.93
C ILE A 105 -2.05 9.78 10.56
N ARG A 106 -2.31 11.02 10.16
CA ARG A 106 -1.59 12.20 10.64
C ARG A 106 -1.75 12.39 12.14
N THR A 107 -2.95 12.23 12.66
CA THR A 107 -3.30 12.46 14.07
C THR A 107 -3.04 11.25 14.97
N TRP A 108 -2.69 10.10 14.38
CA TRP A 108 -2.41 8.88 15.14
C TRP A 108 -1.08 9.01 15.89
N ASN A 109 -1.14 9.38 17.17
CA ASN A 109 0.04 9.58 18.02
C ASN A 109 0.09 8.62 19.20
N LYS A 110 -1.01 7.95 19.51
CA LYS A 110 -1.14 7.01 20.63
C LYS A 110 -1.77 5.71 20.09
N GLY A 111 -1.26 4.60 20.56
CA GLY A 111 -1.72 3.29 20.14
C GLY A 111 -0.76 2.58 19.18
N SER A 112 -0.99 1.30 18.99
CA SER A 112 -0.19 0.44 18.13
C SER A 112 -0.53 0.63 16.65
N THR A 113 0.33 0.12 15.78
CA THR A 113 0.04 0.04 14.33
C THR A 113 -1.14 -0.89 14.04
N GLN A 114 -1.35 -1.91 14.85
CA GLN A 114 -2.52 -2.80 14.75
C GLN A 114 -3.83 -2.03 15.03
N GLU A 115 -3.85 -1.20 16.07
CA GLU A 115 -5.01 -0.37 16.39
C GLU A 115 -5.27 0.67 15.29
N LEU A 116 -4.22 1.25 14.69
CA LEU A 116 -4.36 2.13 13.52
C LEU A 116 -5.00 1.38 12.35
N ALA A 117 -4.50 0.20 12.02
CA ALA A 117 -5.05 -0.60 10.92
C ALA A 117 -6.53 -0.93 11.15
N GLN A 118 -6.90 -1.32 12.36
CA GLN A 118 -8.29 -1.58 12.74
C GLN A 118 -9.17 -0.31 12.65
N ALA A 119 -8.66 0.84 13.08
CA ALA A 119 -9.37 2.11 12.98
C ALA A 119 -9.60 2.51 11.51
N VAL A 120 -8.61 2.30 10.64
CA VAL A 120 -8.75 2.54 9.19
C VAL A 120 -9.82 1.64 8.59
N VAL A 121 -9.81 0.34 8.90
CA VAL A 121 -10.84 -0.60 8.43
C VAL A 121 -12.23 -0.18 8.89
N ALA A 122 -12.39 0.14 10.17
CA ALA A 122 -13.68 0.54 10.73
C ALA A 122 -14.23 1.83 10.08
N GLU A 123 -13.34 2.80 9.82
CA GLU A 123 -13.74 4.06 9.19
C GLU A 123 -14.02 3.88 7.70
N ALA A 124 -13.25 3.05 6.98
CA ALA A 124 -13.49 2.73 5.59
C ALA A 124 -14.87 2.11 5.37
N ILE A 125 -15.29 1.21 6.26
CA ILE A 125 -16.63 0.61 6.20
C ILE A 125 -17.74 1.66 6.35
N LYS A 126 -17.55 2.68 7.18
CA LYS A 126 -18.52 3.78 7.34
C LYS A 126 -18.61 4.69 6.12
N HIS A 127 -17.51 4.86 5.41
CA HIS A 127 -17.43 5.70 4.21
C HIS A 127 -17.85 4.99 2.93
N ARG A 128 -18.17 3.69 2.99
CA ARG A 128 -18.70 2.95 1.84
C ARG A 128 -20.00 3.58 1.35
N ASN A 129 -20.00 3.97 0.09
CA ASN A 129 -21.19 4.39 -0.63
C ASN A 129 -21.68 3.21 -1.49
N ASP A 130 -22.97 2.88 -1.40
CA ASP A 130 -23.72 2.07 -2.39
C ASP A 130 -23.37 0.58 -2.51
N GLY A 131 -23.22 -0.15 -1.41
CA GLY A 131 -23.27 -1.63 -1.45
C GLY A 131 -22.13 -2.31 -2.21
N HIS A 132 -21.04 -1.63 -2.52
CA HIS A 132 -19.80 -2.23 -3.00
C HIS A 132 -19.08 -2.88 -1.82
N ASP A 133 -19.23 -4.21 -1.70
CA ASP A 133 -18.57 -5.05 -0.70
C ASP A 133 -17.21 -5.52 -1.22
N ASP A 134 -16.29 -4.59 -1.48
CA ASP A 134 -14.91 -4.94 -1.73
C ASP A 134 -14.18 -5.29 -0.44
N ASP A 135 -13.27 -6.26 -0.53
CA ASP A 135 -12.42 -6.63 0.58
C ASP A 135 -11.54 -5.45 1.02
N VAL A 136 -11.49 -5.23 2.32
CA VAL A 136 -10.69 -4.17 2.93
C VAL A 136 -9.47 -4.76 3.60
N THR A 137 -8.30 -4.38 3.12
CA THR A 137 -7.03 -4.76 3.73
C THR A 137 -6.22 -3.51 4.05
N VAL A 138 -5.67 -3.47 5.24
CA VAL A 138 -4.79 -2.38 5.71
C VAL A 138 -3.54 -2.97 6.34
N LEU A 139 -2.39 -2.51 5.91
CA LEU A 139 -1.10 -2.83 6.48
C LEU A 139 -0.44 -1.56 7.00
N ALA A 140 -0.12 -1.52 8.28
CA ALA A 140 0.57 -0.40 8.91
C ALA A 140 1.90 -0.87 9.52
N VAL A 141 2.99 -0.22 9.13
CA VAL A 141 4.35 -0.52 9.62
C VAL A 141 4.97 0.75 10.17
N LYS A 142 5.51 0.68 11.37
CA LYS A 142 6.23 1.77 12.03
C LYS A 142 7.68 1.36 12.27
N LEU A 143 8.62 2.21 11.91
CA LEU A 143 10.01 2.00 12.26
C LEU A 143 10.23 2.38 13.72
N THR A 144 10.76 1.46 14.50
CA THR A 144 11.09 1.66 15.92
C THR A 144 12.56 1.36 16.15
N ASP A 145 13.15 1.97 17.17
CA ASP A 145 14.49 1.56 17.63
C ASP A 145 14.42 0.17 18.23
N ASN A 146 15.48 -0.61 18.07
CA ASN A 146 15.65 -1.84 18.84
C ASN A 146 15.85 -1.45 20.30
N GLU A 147 15.02 -1.98 21.18
CA GLU A 147 15.29 -1.98 22.62
C GLU A 147 16.41 -2.96 22.97
#